data_a5bdabdaf3e0663926c7e475cd72e705
#
_entry.id   a5bdabdaf3e0663926c7e475cd72e705
#
_cell.length_a   1.000
_cell.length_b   1.000
_cell.length_c   1.000
_cell.angle_alpha   90.00
_cell.angle_beta   90.00
_cell.angle_gamma   90.00
#
_symmetry.space_group_name_H-M   'P 1'
#
loop_
_entity.id
_entity.type
_entity.pdbx_description
1 polymer ?
#
loop_
_entity_poly.entity_id
_entity_poly.type
_entity_poly.pdbx_seq_one_letter_code
_entity_poly.pdbx_strand_id
1 'polypeptide(L)' 'GFVWSRPFNACMRHLWAYWRGEDIDKESGCYHLACAAANIIFLIQFLVCKIGIDNRYKQPEIK' A
#
# COMPACT_ATOMS: atom_id res chain seq x y z
N GLY A 1 15.34 -3.96 -7.72
CA GLY A 1 13.92 -3.88 -7.83
C GLY A 1 13.22 -3.90 -6.49
N PHE A 2 12.01 -3.50 -6.49
CA PHE A 2 11.17 -3.50 -5.31
C PHE A 2 9.94 -4.37 -5.56
N VAL A 3 9.38 -4.89 -4.47
CA VAL A 3 8.23 -5.76 -4.53
C VAL A 3 6.97 -4.97 -4.20
N TRP A 4 5.86 -5.35 -4.81
CA TRP A 4 4.60 -4.62 -4.65
C TRP A 4 4.00 -4.77 -3.26
N SER A 5 4.36 -5.83 -2.54
CA SER A 5 3.84 -6.03 -1.18
C SER A 5 4.33 -4.96 -0.20
N ARG A 6 5.44 -4.30 -0.45
CA ARG A 6 5.96 -3.29 0.48
C ARG A 6 5.03 -2.09 0.60
N PRO A 7 4.68 -1.39 -0.50
CA PRO A 7 3.72 -0.30 -0.38
C PRO A 7 2.33 -0.79 0.02
N PHE A 8 1.95 -2.01 -0.38
CA PHE A 8 0.67 -2.56 0.06
C PHE A 8 0.64 -2.72 1.57
N ASN A 9 1.68 -3.31 2.15
CA ASN A 9 1.74 -3.52 3.60
C ASN A 9 1.77 -2.19 4.34
N ALA A 10 2.50 -1.20 3.83
CA ALA A 10 2.52 0.13 4.42
C ALA A 10 1.13 0.77 4.38
N CYS A 11 0.44 0.62 3.26
CA CYS A 11 -0.92 1.12 3.11
C CYS A 11 -1.85 0.51 4.16
N MET A 12 -1.80 -0.81 4.32
CA MET A 12 -2.64 -1.51 5.29
C MET A 12 -2.32 -1.07 6.72
N ARG A 13 -1.04 -0.88 7.03
CA ARG A 13 -0.65 -0.42 8.37
C ARG A 13 -1.24 0.94 8.68
N HIS A 14 -1.18 1.87 7.72
CA HIS A 14 -1.76 3.20 7.91
C HIS A 14 -3.28 3.15 8.01
N LEU A 15 -3.93 2.31 7.21
CA LEU A 15 -5.39 2.16 7.29
C LEU A 15 -5.82 1.59 8.64
N TRP A 16 -5.09 0.59 9.15
CA TRP A 16 -5.39 0.03 10.46
C TRP A 16 -5.16 1.04 11.59
N ALA A 17 -4.10 1.84 11.49
CA ALA A 17 -3.85 2.88 12.50
C ALA A 17 -4.99 3.90 12.49
N TYR A 18 -5.41 4.33 11.31
CA TYR A 18 -6.55 5.22 11.18
C TYR A 18 -7.81 4.61 11.80
N TRP A 19 -8.07 3.34 11.49
CA TRP A 19 -9.26 2.67 11.98
C TRP A 19 -9.28 2.53 13.50
N ARG A 20 -8.10 2.43 14.12
CA ARG A 20 -7.97 2.39 15.58
C ARG A 20 -8.08 3.77 16.22
N GLY A 21 -8.29 4.81 15.44
CA GLY A 21 -8.48 6.15 15.95
C GLY A 21 -7.26 7.06 15.91
N GLU A 22 -6.16 6.60 15.30
CA GLU A 22 -4.95 7.43 15.17
C GLU A 22 -4.98 8.12 13.81
N ASP A 23 -5.13 9.44 13.82
CA ASP A 23 -5.24 10.19 12.57
C ASP A 23 -3.87 10.53 11.98
N ILE A 24 -2.91 10.84 12.85
CA ILE A 24 -1.61 11.35 12.42
C ILE A 24 -0.53 10.31 12.74
N ASP A 25 0.29 10.01 11.73
CA ASP A 25 1.45 9.16 11.91
C ASP A 25 2.51 9.94 12.68
N LYS A 26 2.88 9.43 13.84
CA LYS A 26 3.82 10.10 14.71
C LYS A 26 5.22 10.20 14.13
N GLU A 27 5.60 9.27 13.27
CA GLU A 27 6.93 9.29 12.66
C GLU A 27 7.05 10.36 11.58
N SER A 28 6.04 10.47 10.72
CA SER A 28 6.09 11.38 9.58
C SER A 28 5.39 12.70 9.84
N GLY A 29 4.49 12.75 10.82
CA GLY A 29 3.65 13.91 11.06
C GLY A 29 2.53 14.08 10.04
N CYS A 30 2.33 13.11 9.18
CA CYS A 30 1.31 13.16 8.15
C CYS A 30 0.08 12.34 8.56
N TYR A 31 -1.05 12.66 7.96
CA TYR A 31 -2.24 11.85 8.18
C TYR A 31 -2.03 10.43 7.67
N HIS A 32 -2.47 9.45 8.44
CA HIS A 32 -2.40 8.06 7.99
C HIS A 32 -3.14 7.86 6.68
N LEU A 33 -4.28 8.51 6.48
CA LEU A 33 -5.02 8.39 5.23
C LEU A 33 -4.23 8.95 4.05
N ALA A 34 -3.45 10.01 4.26
CA ALA A 34 -2.61 10.56 3.20
C ALA A 34 -1.50 9.58 2.84
N CYS A 35 -0.89 8.96 3.85
CA CYS A 35 0.14 7.94 3.61
C CYS A 35 -0.42 6.74 2.88
N ALA A 36 -1.62 6.29 3.27
CA ALA A 36 -2.28 5.18 2.60
C ALA A 36 -2.59 5.53 1.15
N ALA A 37 -3.10 6.73 0.90
CA ALA A 37 -3.41 7.17 -0.45
C ALA A 37 -2.16 7.23 -1.33
N ALA A 38 -1.05 7.71 -0.79
CA ALA A 38 0.22 7.77 -1.53
C ALA A 38 0.68 6.37 -1.93
N ASN A 39 0.57 5.40 -1.04
CA ASN A 39 0.94 4.02 -1.33
C ASN A 39 0.03 3.41 -2.40
N ILE A 40 -1.26 3.75 -2.38
CA ILE A 40 -2.20 3.30 -3.42
C ILE A 40 -1.80 3.87 -4.78
N ILE A 41 -1.42 5.14 -4.82
CA ILE A 41 -0.97 5.77 -6.05
C ILE A 41 0.27 5.08 -6.60
N PHE A 42 1.22 4.73 -5.74
CA PHE A 42 2.40 3.97 -6.16
C PHE A 42 2.00 2.63 -6.77
N LEU A 43 1.08 1.92 -6.13
CA LEU A 43 0.63 0.62 -6.63
C LEU A 43 -0.06 0.74 -7.99
N ILE A 44 -0.86 1.80 -8.19
CA ILE A 44 -1.49 2.05 -9.47
C ILE A 44 -0.42 2.28 -10.54
N GLN A 45 0.61 3.07 -10.21
CA GLN A 45 1.69 3.33 -11.14
C GLN A 45 2.44 2.05 -11.51
N PHE A 46 2.71 1.20 -10.51
CA PHE A 46 3.38 -0.07 -10.77
C PHE A 46 2.57 -0.96 -11.72
N LEU A 47 1.25 -1.00 -11.51
CA LEU A 47 0.35 -1.76 -12.38
C LEU A 47 0.37 -1.24 -13.81
N VAL A 48 0.22 0.07 -13.97
CA VAL A 48 0.10 0.69 -15.29
C VAL A 48 1.43 0.63 -16.04
N CYS A 49 2.52 0.93 -15.35
CA CYS A 49 3.84 0.99 -15.97
C CYS A 49 4.60 -0.33 -15.92
N LYS A 50 4.06 -1.32 -15.23
CA LYS A 50 4.66 -2.65 -15.09
C LYS A 50 6.07 -2.58 -14.50
N ILE A 51 6.22 -1.78 -13.44
CA ILE A 51 7.49 -1.65 -12.73
C ILE A 51 7.47 -2.46 -11.44
N GLY A 52 8.65 -2.89 -11.01
CA GLY A 52 8.81 -3.64 -9.78
C GLY A 52 8.42 -5.09 -9.96
N ILE A 53 8.36 -5.79 -8.85
CA ILE A 53 8.08 -7.23 -8.83
C ILE A 53 6.70 -7.45 -8.23
N ASP A 54 5.80 -7.99 -9.05
CA ASP A 54 4.46 -8.36 -8.62
C ASP A 54 4.52 -9.66 -7.85
N ASN A 55 4.61 -9.55 -6.53
CA ASN A 55 4.66 -10.71 -5.64
C ASN A 55 3.34 -10.97 -4.93
N ARG A 56 2.23 -10.57 -5.57
CA ARG A 56 0.91 -10.83 -5.00
C ARG A 56 0.61 -12.32 -5.04
N TYR A 57 -0.14 -12.78 -4.02
CA TYR A 57 -0.69 -14.12 -4.07
C TYR A 57 -1.68 -14.18 -5.23
N LYS A 58 -1.48 -15.14 -6.11
CA LYS A 58 -2.37 -15.31 -7.26
C LYS A 58 -3.11 -16.61 -7.11
N GLN A 59 -4.42 -16.51 -7.07
CA GLN A 59 -5.24 -17.71 -6.99
C GLN A 59 -5.19 -18.47 -8.30
N PRO A 60 -5.25 -19.80 -8.24
CA PRO A 60 -5.38 -20.58 -9.47
C PRO A 60 -6.63 -20.15 -10.22
N GLU A 61 -6.52 -20.08 -11.53
CA GLU A 61 -7.66 -19.74 -12.35
C GLU A 61 -8.69 -20.85 -12.27
N ILE A 62 -9.90 -20.49 -11.92
CA ILE A 62 -11.00 -21.45 -11.84
C ILE A 62 -11.84 -21.31 -13.09
N LYS A 63 -11.99 -22.40 -13.81
CA LYS A 63 -12.74 -22.40 -15.06
C LYS A 63 -14.00 -23.24 -14.93
#